data_84bcf216d215dbdbe631c1643d9aec24
#
_entry.id   84bcf216d215dbdbe631c1643d9aec24
#
_cell.length_a   1.000
_cell.length_b   1.000
_cell.length_c   1.000
_cell.angle_alpha   90.00
_cell.angle_beta   90.00
_cell.angle_gamma   90.00
#
_symmetry.space_group_name_H-M   'P 1'
#
loop_
_entity.id
_entity.type
_entity.pdbx_description
1 polymer ?
#
loop_
_entity_poly.entity_id
_entity_poly.type
_entity_poly.pdbx_seq_one_letter_code
_entity_poly.pdbx_strand_id
1 'polypeptide(L)'
;MSLDFLGKPKEEITVTPYKAPAISPFDFINAIHYSKDNLIVDDWSEKQYNPFIINKGLSYGHDTVIPANEMNSRPHLDKKLQNSFLINIIRPKKRFNKWIKAEKIEAIEVIKEYYGYSTEKARQVLPLFDKNKLDYLRIKLIKGGRNG
;
A
#
# COMPACT_ATOMS: atom_id res chain seq x y z
N MET A 1 -30.28 -31.14 -28.51
CA MET A 1 -29.14 -31.95 -28.01
C MET A 1 -28.22 -32.21 -29.22
N SER A 2 -27.05 -31.62 -29.25
CA SER A 2 -26.12 -31.76 -30.37
C SER A 2 -25.22 -32.96 -30.12
N LEU A 3 -25.28 -33.98 -30.99
CA LEU A 3 -24.47 -35.19 -30.94
C LEU A 3 -23.21 -35.02 -31.82
N ASP A 4 -22.13 -35.72 -31.45
CA ASP A 4 -20.93 -35.79 -32.30
C ASP A 4 -21.16 -36.76 -33.48
N PHE A 5 -20.16 -36.87 -34.37
CA PHE A 5 -20.21 -37.73 -35.55
C PHE A 5 -20.41 -39.23 -35.21
N LEU A 6 -20.17 -39.63 -33.96
CA LEU A 6 -20.34 -41.01 -33.47
C LEU A 6 -21.60 -41.20 -32.63
N GLY A 7 -22.51 -40.20 -32.59
CA GLY A 7 -23.77 -40.27 -31.84
C GLY A 7 -23.60 -40.16 -30.32
N LYS A 8 -22.42 -39.72 -29.82
CA LYS A 8 -22.19 -39.46 -28.42
C LYS A 8 -22.58 -38.03 -28.07
N PRO A 9 -23.10 -37.75 -26.86
CA PRO A 9 -23.34 -36.38 -26.41
C PRO A 9 -22.03 -35.63 -26.43
N LYS A 10 -21.99 -34.46 -27.08
CA LYS A 10 -20.84 -33.55 -27.00
C LYS A 10 -20.66 -33.15 -25.54
N GLU A 11 -19.56 -33.58 -24.93
CA GLU A 11 -19.15 -33.01 -23.67
C GLU A 11 -18.90 -31.52 -23.85
N GLU A 12 -19.74 -30.70 -23.23
CA GLU A 12 -19.46 -29.25 -23.11
C GLU A 12 -18.16 -29.12 -22.32
N ILE A 13 -17.07 -28.84 -23.04
CA ILE A 13 -15.82 -28.44 -22.40
C ILE A 13 -16.11 -27.09 -21.74
N THR A 14 -16.46 -27.12 -20.48
CA THR A 14 -16.53 -25.92 -19.64
C THR A 14 -15.10 -25.41 -19.46
N VAL A 15 -14.67 -24.57 -20.41
CA VAL A 15 -13.41 -23.84 -20.30
C VAL A 15 -13.59 -22.87 -19.13
N THR A 16 -13.13 -23.26 -17.96
CA THR A 16 -13.01 -22.29 -16.86
C THR A 16 -12.06 -21.19 -17.33
N PRO A 17 -12.51 -19.92 -17.35
CA PRO A 17 -11.64 -18.84 -17.83
C PRO A 17 -10.39 -18.81 -16.95
N TYR A 18 -9.21 -18.90 -17.61
CA TYR A 18 -7.93 -18.75 -16.91
C TYR A 18 -7.92 -17.40 -16.20
N LYS A 19 -7.98 -17.43 -14.87
CA LYS A 19 -7.85 -16.24 -14.05
C LYS A 19 -6.35 -16.04 -13.81
N ALA A 20 -5.76 -15.09 -14.52
CA ALA A 20 -4.37 -14.71 -14.27
C ALA A 20 -4.16 -14.40 -12.77
N PRO A 21 -3.05 -14.84 -12.16
CA PRO A 21 -2.77 -14.59 -10.75
C PRO A 21 -2.73 -13.08 -10.50
N ALA A 22 -3.41 -12.62 -9.45
CA ALA A 22 -3.44 -11.21 -9.08
C ALA A 22 -2.03 -10.73 -8.72
N ILE A 23 -1.60 -9.61 -9.30
CA ILE A 23 -0.32 -8.97 -8.99
C ILE A 23 -0.52 -8.13 -7.72
N SER A 24 0.22 -8.45 -6.67
CA SER A 24 0.17 -7.70 -5.42
C SER A 24 0.88 -6.33 -5.56
N PRO A 25 0.43 -5.28 -4.85
CA PRO A 25 1.19 -4.04 -4.75
C PRO A 25 2.64 -4.23 -4.27
N PHE A 26 2.89 -5.27 -3.47
CA PHE A 26 4.23 -5.63 -3.00
C PHE A 26 5.13 -6.19 -4.11
N ASP A 27 4.55 -6.84 -5.12
CA ASP A 27 5.30 -7.32 -6.28
C ASP A 27 5.81 -6.13 -7.10
N PHE A 28 4.98 -5.10 -7.29
CA PHE A 28 5.41 -3.84 -7.90
C PHE A 28 6.51 -3.14 -7.10
N ILE A 29 6.39 -3.08 -5.77
CA ILE A 29 7.42 -2.51 -4.90
C ILE A 29 8.74 -3.29 -5.02
N ASN A 30 8.69 -4.61 -5.06
CA ASN A 30 9.86 -5.47 -5.24
C ASN A 30 10.49 -5.27 -6.62
N ALA A 31 9.67 -5.18 -7.66
CA ALA A 31 10.13 -4.89 -9.02
C ALA A 31 10.84 -3.52 -9.09
N ILE A 32 10.25 -2.48 -8.51
CA ILE A 32 10.85 -1.14 -8.44
C ILE A 32 12.15 -1.15 -7.63
N HIS A 33 12.20 -1.90 -6.53
CA HIS A 33 13.36 -1.94 -5.65
C HIS A 33 14.53 -2.76 -6.20
N TYR A 34 14.25 -3.91 -6.82
CA TYR A 34 15.28 -4.90 -7.07
C TYR A 34 15.30 -5.46 -8.50
N SER A 35 14.24 -6.14 -8.95
CA SER A 35 14.27 -6.89 -10.21
C SER A 35 14.25 -5.98 -11.44
N LYS A 36 13.64 -4.80 -11.33
CA LYS A 36 13.48 -3.83 -12.42
C LYS A 36 12.58 -4.30 -13.55
N ASP A 37 11.77 -5.34 -13.29
CA ASP A 37 10.83 -5.86 -14.25
C ASP A 37 9.63 -4.91 -14.41
N ASN A 38 9.23 -4.66 -15.63
CA ASN A 38 7.99 -3.95 -15.88
C ASN A 38 6.81 -4.92 -15.80
N LEU A 39 6.09 -4.91 -14.68
CA LEU A 39 4.93 -5.77 -14.46
C LEU A 39 3.65 -5.26 -15.15
N ILE A 40 3.66 -4.03 -15.69
CA ILE A 40 2.54 -3.47 -16.44
C ILE A 40 2.74 -3.79 -17.92
N VAL A 41 2.21 -4.93 -18.36
CA VAL A 41 2.31 -5.39 -19.77
C VAL A 41 1.01 -5.20 -20.54
N ASP A 42 -0.13 -5.17 -19.87
CA ASP A 42 -1.46 -5.03 -20.42
C ASP A 42 -2.40 -4.22 -19.51
N ASP A 43 -3.63 -3.95 -19.98
CA ASP A 43 -4.65 -3.19 -19.23
C ASP A 43 -5.07 -3.89 -17.94
N TRP A 44 -4.97 -5.22 -17.87
CA TRP A 44 -5.30 -5.95 -16.66
C TRP A 44 -4.27 -5.74 -15.58
N SER A 45 -2.97 -5.85 -15.90
CA SER A 45 -1.87 -5.61 -14.98
C SER A 45 -1.80 -4.13 -14.56
N GLU A 46 -2.16 -3.20 -15.45
CA GLU A 46 -2.27 -1.78 -15.11
C GLU A 46 -3.37 -1.50 -14.08
N LYS A 47 -4.52 -2.18 -14.17
CA LYS A 47 -5.59 -2.07 -13.17
C LYS A 47 -5.15 -2.54 -11.79
N GLN A 48 -4.23 -3.51 -11.69
CA GLN A 48 -3.68 -4.00 -10.43
C GLN A 48 -2.69 -3.00 -9.79
N TYR A 49 -2.12 -2.08 -10.55
CA TYR A 49 -1.22 -1.06 -10.03
C TYR A 49 -2.00 -0.06 -9.17
N ASN A 50 -1.70 -0.03 -7.87
CA ASN A 50 -2.28 0.94 -6.93
C ASN A 50 -1.22 1.99 -6.54
N PRO A 51 -1.25 3.20 -7.15
CA PRO A 51 -0.26 4.24 -6.91
C PRO A 51 -0.13 4.62 -5.44
N PHE A 52 -1.25 4.73 -4.73
CA PHE A 52 -1.24 5.11 -3.32
C PHE A 52 -0.46 4.13 -2.44
N ILE A 53 -0.74 2.83 -2.57
CA ILE A 53 -0.09 1.80 -1.75
C ILE A 53 1.39 1.70 -2.12
N ILE A 54 1.71 1.76 -3.41
CA ILE A 54 3.09 1.65 -3.90
C ILE A 54 3.91 2.85 -3.43
N ASN A 55 3.43 4.08 -3.64
CA ASN A 55 4.12 5.29 -3.20
C ASN A 55 4.26 5.33 -1.68
N LYS A 56 3.23 4.88 -0.93
CA LYS A 56 3.32 4.74 0.53
C LYS A 56 4.39 3.74 0.94
N GLY A 57 4.47 2.58 0.29
CA GLY A 57 5.53 1.59 0.55
C GLY A 57 6.93 2.11 0.28
N LEU A 58 7.10 2.85 -0.82
CA LEU A 58 8.37 3.48 -1.19
C LEU A 58 8.74 4.64 -0.28
N SER A 59 7.77 5.36 0.29
CA SER A 59 8.02 6.51 1.18
C SER A 59 8.67 6.13 2.51
N TYR A 60 8.64 4.87 2.91
CA TYR A 60 9.34 4.38 4.10
C TYR A 60 10.84 4.15 3.88
N GLY A 61 11.31 4.18 2.64
CA GLY A 61 12.72 4.04 2.32
C GLY A 61 13.41 5.41 2.27
N HIS A 62 14.53 5.52 2.98
CA HIS A 62 15.31 6.75 3.05
C HIS A 62 15.72 7.29 1.67
N ASP A 63 16.08 6.40 0.75
CA ASP A 63 16.55 6.74 -0.59
C ASP A 63 15.43 6.68 -1.66
N THR A 64 14.22 6.31 -1.28
CA THR A 64 13.07 6.18 -2.19
C THR A 64 11.92 7.15 -1.86
N VAL A 65 12.02 7.87 -0.74
CA VAL A 65 10.97 8.81 -0.30
C VAL A 65 10.80 9.98 -1.28
N ILE A 66 11.87 10.50 -1.85
CA ILE A 66 11.82 11.65 -2.78
C ILE A 66 11.12 11.24 -4.09
N PRO A 67 11.53 10.16 -4.80
CA PRO A 67 10.80 9.69 -5.98
C PRO A 67 9.33 9.34 -5.70
N ALA A 68 9.04 8.73 -4.55
CA ALA A 68 7.66 8.43 -4.16
C ALA A 68 6.82 9.70 -3.97
N ASN A 69 7.38 10.71 -3.34
CA ASN A 69 6.70 12.00 -3.14
C ASN A 69 6.47 12.74 -4.46
N GLU A 70 7.41 12.62 -5.40
CA GLU A 70 7.28 13.18 -6.75
C GLU A 70 6.07 12.60 -7.48
N MET A 71 5.85 11.29 -7.38
CA MET A 71 4.66 10.65 -7.95
C MET A 71 3.38 10.98 -7.17
N ASN A 72 3.46 11.10 -5.85
CA ASN A 72 2.33 11.54 -5.02
C ASN A 72 1.84 12.94 -5.37
N SER A 73 2.75 13.83 -5.75
CA SER A 73 2.43 15.19 -6.15
C SER A 73 1.76 15.29 -7.53
N ARG A 74 1.80 14.18 -8.29
CA ARG A 74 1.26 14.10 -9.66
C ARG A 74 0.29 12.93 -9.84
N PRO A 75 -0.81 12.88 -9.09
CA PRO A 75 -1.75 11.75 -9.12
C PRO A 75 -2.48 11.60 -10.46
N HIS A 76 -2.47 12.63 -11.30
CA HIS A 76 -3.08 12.65 -12.62
C HIS A 76 -2.27 11.92 -13.70
N LEU A 77 -1.01 11.55 -13.41
CA LEU A 77 -0.18 10.81 -14.35
C LEU A 77 -0.69 9.37 -14.50
N ASP A 78 -0.57 8.86 -15.73
CA ASP A 78 -0.85 7.48 -16.06
C ASP A 78 -0.04 6.51 -15.17
N LYS A 79 -0.66 5.42 -14.74
CA LYS A 79 -0.06 4.40 -13.88
C LYS A 79 1.19 3.78 -14.51
N LYS A 80 1.16 3.54 -15.82
CA LYS A 80 2.29 3.03 -16.58
C LYS A 80 3.47 3.99 -16.54
N LEU A 81 3.21 5.28 -16.69
CA LEU A 81 4.22 6.32 -16.62
C LEU A 81 4.82 6.44 -15.21
N GLN A 82 3.97 6.43 -14.16
CA GLN A 82 4.42 6.45 -12.78
C GLN A 82 5.32 5.26 -12.46
N ASN A 83 4.91 4.04 -12.86
CA ASN A 83 5.70 2.83 -12.66
C ASN A 83 7.04 2.89 -13.39
N SER A 84 7.04 3.33 -14.66
CA SER A 84 8.25 3.47 -15.46
C SER A 84 9.23 4.49 -14.86
N PHE A 85 8.73 5.62 -14.38
CA PHE A 85 9.54 6.61 -13.68
C PHE A 85 10.21 6.00 -12.45
N LEU A 86 9.45 5.32 -11.58
CA LEU A 86 9.96 4.74 -10.35
C LEU A 86 10.99 3.61 -10.60
N ILE A 87 10.74 2.76 -11.61
CA ILE A 87 11.68 1.71 -12.00
C ILE A 87 13.02 2.32 -12.45
N ASN A 88 12.99 3.39 -13.24
CA ASN A 88 14.20 3.97 -13.82
C ASN A 88 14.99 4.84 -12.84
N ILE A 89 14.31 5.60 -11.97
CA ILE A 89 14.97 6.54 -11.06
C ILE A 89 15.55 5.88 -9.81
N ILE A 90 14.88 4.85 -9.29
CA ILE A 90 15.31 4.16 -8.08
C ILE A 90 16.38 3.12 -8.42
N ARG A 91 17.54 3.19 -7.77
CA ARG A 91 18.63 2.22 -7.99
C ARG A 91 18.25 0.82 -7.51
N PRO A 92 18.66 -0.26 -8.21
CA PRO A 92 18.39 -1.63 -7.79
C PRO A 92 19.10 -1.93 -6.46
N LYS A 93 18.30 -2.23 -5.43
CA LYS A 93 18.81 -2.58 -4.10
C LYS A 93 17.72 -3.34 -3.33
N LYS A 94 18.07 -4.42 -2.63
CA LYS A 94 17.17 -5.04 -1.66
C LYS A 94 16.94 -4.08 -0.50
N ARG A 95 15.66 -3.73 -0.25
CA ARG A 95 15.25 -2.85 0.84
C ARG A 95 14.23 -3.56 1.68
N PHE A 96 14.32 -3.40 2.98
CA PHE A 96 13.34 -3.89 3.93
C PHE A 96 12.73 -2.70 4.67
N ASN A 97 11.72 -2.11 4.04
CA ASN A 97 11.02 -0.97 4.60
C ASN A 97 9.94 -1.46 5.58
N LYS A 98 10.10 -1.14 6.86
CA LYS A 98 9.09 -1.47 7.87
C LYS A 98 7.92 -0.51 7.77
N TRP A 99 6.75 -1.02 7.48
CA TRP A 99 5.52 -0.24 7.53
C TRP A 99 5.19 0.13 8.98
N ILE A 100 4.84 1.39 9.21
CA ILE A 100 4.40 1.84 10.53
C ILE A 100 3.00 1.28 10.76
N LYS A 101 2.81 0.59 11.88
CA LYS A 101 1.50 0.05 12.26
C LYS A 101 0.53 1.21 12.54
N ALA A 102 -0.72 1.07 12.13
CA ALA A 102 -1.77 2.08 12.34
C ALA A 102 -1.93 2.45 13.82
N GLU A 103 -1.87 1.47 14.72
CA GLU A 103 -1.93 1.68 16.18
C GLU A 103 -0.85 2.64 16.70
N LYS A 104 0.36 2.59 16.12
CA LYS A 104 1.44 3.52 16.51
C LYS A 104 1.19 4.94 16.02
N ILE A 105 0.58 5.09 14.86
CA ILE A 105 0.24 6.41 14.31
C ILE A 105 -0.81 7.06 15.19
N GLU A 106 -1.87 6.33 15.52
CA GLU A 106 -2.95 6.78 16.39
C GLU A 106 -2.44 7.15 17.80
N ALA A 107 -1.58 6.31 18.40
CA ALA A 107 -0.96 6.60 19.69
C ALA A 107 -0.12 7.88 19.69
N ILE A 108 0.60 8.15 18.58
CA ILE A 108 1.37 9.39 18.44
C ILE A 108 0.42 10.60 18.40
N GLU A 109 -0.68 10.53 17.66
CA GLU A 109 -1.66 11.62 17.57
C GLU A 109 -2.32 11.89 18.95
N VAL A 110 -2.70 10.84 19.69
CA VAL A 110 -3.23 10.97 21.05
C VAL A 110 -2.24 11.69 21.97
N ILE A 111 -0.95 11.33 21.93
CA ILE A 111 0.08 11.96 22.74
C ILE A 111 0.29 13.42 22.33
N LYS A 112 0.31 13.71 21.02
CA LYS A 112 0.43 15.07 20.50
C LYS A 112 -0.71 15.96 20.97
N GLU A 113 -1.94 15.47 20.85
CA GLU A 113 -3.14 16.24 21.21
C GLU A 113 -3.20 16.51 22.72
N TYR A 114 -2.89 15.50 23.52
CA TYR A 114 -2.98 15.64 24.99
C TYR A 114 -1.88 16.54 25.59
N TYR A 115 -0.63 16.36 25.14
CA TYR A 115 0.53 17.08 25.72
C TYR A 115 0.98 18.27 24.87
N GLY A 116 0.42 18.52 23.70
CA GLY A 116 0.87 19.57 22.79
C GLY A 116 2.27 19.31 22.21
N TYR A 117 2.67 18.02 22.09
CA TYR A 117 4.02 17.68 21.62
C TYR A 117 4.14 17.74 20.10
N SER A 118 5.35 18.04 19.63
CA SER A 118 5.70 17.80 18.22
C SER A 118 5.66 16.30 17.89
N THR A 119 5.51 15.97 16.63
CA THR A 119 5.51 14.56 16.17
C THR A 119 6.79 13.81 16.57
N GLU A 120 7.94 14.48 16.52
CA GLU A 120 9.23 13.90 16.92
C GLU A 120 9.28 13.59 18.42
N LYS A 121 8.86 14.55 19.25
CA LYS A 121 8.81 14.37 20.69
C LYS A 121 7.80 13.29 21.09
N ALA A 122 6.64 13.24 20.45
CA ALA A 122 5.65 12.20 20.67
C ALA A 122 6.19 10.80 20.33
N ARG A 123 6.97 10.66 19.23
CA ARG A 123 7.64 9.40 18.88
C ARG A 123 8.68 8.96 19.91
N GLN A 124 9.44 9.90 20.45
CA GLN A 124 10.47 9.62 21.47
C GLN A 124 9.85 9.12 22.78
N VAL A 125 8.73 9.70 23.21
CA VAL A 125 8.07 9.33 24.46
C VAL A 125 7.12 8.15 24.32
N LEU A 126 6.71 7.79 23.10
CA LEU A 126 5.78 6.69 22.86
C LEU A 126 6.15 5.37 23.57
N PRO A 127 7.42 4.94 23.64
CA PRO A 127 7.80 3.71 24.36
C PRO A 127 7.49 3.73 25.86
N LEU A 128 7.27 4.91 26.45
CA LEU A 128 6.95 5.07 27.88
C LEU A 128 5.46 4.87 28.19
N PHE A 129 4.64 4.83 27.13
CA PHE A 129 3.20 4.66 27.24
C PHE A 129 2.82 3.20 26.95
N ASP A 130 2.24 2.55 27.94
CA ASP A 130 1.56 1.29 27.76
C ASP A 130 0.13 1.50 27.22
N LYS A 131 -0.55 0.41 26.86
CA LYS A 131 -1.90 0.45 26.34
C LYS A 131 -2.88 1.13 27.29
N ASN A 132 -2.80 0.85 28.59
CA ASN A 132 -3.70 1.40 29.60
C ASN A 132 -3.57 2.91 29.72
N LYS A 133 -2.32 3.41 29.67
CA LYS A 133 -2.05 4.86 29.67
C LYS A 133 -2.58 5.55 28.43
N LEU A 134 -2.42 4.94 27.26
CA LEU A 134 -2.97 5.49 26.00
C LEU A 134 -4.50 5.54 26.03
N ASP A 135 -5.15 4.50 26.52
CA ASP A 135 -6.61 4.47 26.64
C ASP A 135 -7.14 5.51 27.65
N TYR A 136 -6.41 5.71 28.75
CA TYR A 136 -6.70 6.82 29.66
C TYR A 136 -6.61 8.19 28.99
N LEU A 137 -5.57 8.43 28.19
CA LEU A 137 -5.43 9.69 27.44
C LEU A 137 -6.57 9.87 26.43
N ARG A 138 -6.95 8.80 25.70
CA ARG A 138 -8.10 8.83 24.78
C ARG A 138 -9.38 9.27 25.47
N ILE A 139 -9.68 8.69 26.62
CA ILE A 139 -10.87 9.04 27.42
C ILE A 139 -10.83 10.53 27.81
N LYS A 140 -9.66 11.05 28.19
CA LYS A 140 -9.50 12.47 28.54
C LYS A 140 -9.64 13.43 27.35
N LEU A 141 -9.35 12.97 26.14
CA LEU A 141 -9.49 13.75 24.90
C LEU A 141 -10.90 13.72 24.36
N ILE A 142 -11.76 12.77 24.80
CA ILE A 142 -13.18 12.76 24.43
C ILE A 142 -13.82 14.01 25.07
N LYS A 143 -13.86 15.07 24.29
CA LYS A 143 -14.64 16.26 24.65
C LYS A 143 -16.12 15.87 24.56
N GLY A 144 -16.78 15.75 25.71
CA GLY A 144 -18.17 15.42 25.78
C GLY A 144 -19.01 16.40 24.98
N GLY A 145 -19.32 16.05 23.73
CA GLY A 145 -20.36 16.68 22.97
C GLY A 145 -21.69 16.19 23.52
N ARG A 146 -22.52 17.09 24.01
CA ARG A 146 -23.88 16.80 24.42
C ARG A 146 -24.64 16.39 23.16
N ASN A 147 -24.92 15.09 22.98
CA ASN A 147 -25.85 14.64 21.97
C ASN A 147 -27.23 15.18 22.38
N GLY A 148 -27.70 16.20 21.65
CA GLY A 148 -29.05 16.67 21.68
C GLY A 148 -29.91 15.83 20.74
#